data_9b238edaad32f50e619b59b9151d8810
#
_entry.id   9b238edaad32f50e619b59b9151d8810
#
_cell.length_a   1.000
_cell.length_b   1.000
_cell.length_c   1.000
_cell.angle_alpha   90.00
_cell.angle_beta   90.00
_cell.angle_gamma   90.00
#
_symmetry.space_group_name_H-M   'P 1'
#
loop_
_entity.id
_entity.type
_entity.pdbx_description
1 polymer ?
#
loop_
_entity_poly.entity_id
_entity_poly.type
_entity_poly.pdbx_seq_one_letter_code
_entity_poly.pdbx_strand_id
1 'polypeptide(L)'
;MTHFSRIITAAALVLLTVFSASCRRDPYRVNVSGIELDLRIRDLGSEVFSTPPNELAALADTLKLEYGRALDTYSTVIGLGDPSDERWNSAFVLFATDLRNLDLWDTVKKVWPDTERLEKELESAFRHYKHYFPDRVVPQVITCISVFNNSIIVDDSLLMV
;
A
#
# COMPACT_ATOMS: atom_id res chain seq x y z
N MET A 1 -1.47 18.93 61.59
CA MET A 1 -1.92 19.07 60.17
C MET A 1 -0.97 18.45 59.13
N THR A 2 0.29 18.13 59.43
CA THR A 2 1.28 17.67 58.45
C THR A 2 1.23 16.16 58.12
N HIS A 3 0.83 15.32 59.07
CA HIS A 3 0.74 13.86 58.81
C HIS A 3 -0.43 13.45 57.91
N PHE A 4 -1.58 14.08 58.07
CA PHE A 4 -2.78 13.79 57.27
C PHE A 4 -2.58 14.21 55.78
N SER A 5 -1.94 15.37 55.58
CA SER A 5 -1.59 15.82 54.23
C SER A 5 -0.62 14.85 53.49
N ARG A 6 0.39 14.34 54.23
CA ARG A 6 1.34 13.37 53.63
C ARG A 6 0.68 12.03 53.25
N ILE A 7 -0.30 11.57 54.04
CA ILE A 7 -1.04 10.34 53.73
C ILE A 7 -1.89 10.51 52.47
N ILE A 8 -2.57 11.66 52.33
CA ILE A 8 -3.37 11.96 51.14
C ILE A 8 -2.49 12.06 49.90
N THR A 9 -1.32 12.72 50.02
CA THR A 9 -0.39 12.84 48.88
C THR A 9 0.16 11.47 48.44
N ALA A 10 0.54 10.63 49.43
CA ALA A 10 1.00 9.27 49.14
C ALA A 10 -0.11 8.40 48.49
N ALA A 11 -1.34 8.48 49.00
CA ALA A 11 -2.48 7.77 48.44
C ALA A 11 -2.81 8.23 47.00
N ALA A 12 -2.74 9.55 46.73
CA ALA A 12 -2.94 10.10 45.40
C ALA A 12 -1.84 9.65 44.43
N LEU A 13 -0.57 9.59 44.88
CA LEU A 13 0.54 9.11 44.06
C LEU A 13 0.39 7.61 43.71
N VAL A 14 -0.02 6.80 44.66
CA VAL A 14 -0.30 5.35 44.44
C VAL A 14 -1.48 5.18 43.50
N LEU A 15 -2.54 5.97 43.63
CA LEU A 15 -3.66 5.94 42.70
C LEU A 15 -3.23 6.31 41.27
N LEU A 16 -2.40 7.33 41.11
CA LEU A 16 -1.88 7.77 39.81
C LEU A 16 -1.02 6.68 39.15
N THR A 17 -0.22 5.95 39.94
CA THR A 17 0.62 4.85 39.40
C THR A 17 -0.22 3.62 38.99
N VAL A 18 -1.31 3.33 39.68
CA VAL A 18 -2.23 2.23 39.32
C VAL A 18 -2.99 2.55 38.04
N PHE A 19 -3.39 3.81 37.82
CA PHE A 19 -4.04 4.23 36.57
C PHE A 19 -3.09 4.23 35.39
N SER A 20 -1.81 4.53 35.56
CA SER A 20 -0.82 4.46 34.48
C SER A 20 -0.40 3.02 34.11
N ALA A 21 -0.56 2.05 35.01
CA ALA A 21 -0.29 0.64 34.77
C ALA A 21 -1.45 -0.10 34.06
N SER A 22 -2.60 0.55 33.83
CA SER A 22 -3.70 0.04 33.03
C SER A 22 -3.39 0.12 31.52
N CYS A 23 -2.27 -0.47 31.09
CA CYS A 23 -2.10 -0.87 29.70
C CYS A 23 -3.23 -1.87 29.40
N ARG A 24 -4.32 -1.39 28.81
CA ARG A 24 -5.38 -2.25 28.28
C ARG A 24 -4.71 -3.24 27.35
N ARG A 25 -4.63 -4.51 27.76
CA ARG A 25 -4.36 -5.59 26.81
C ARG A 25 -5.41 -5.45 25.73
N ASP A 26 -4.97 -5.12 24.54
CA ASP A 26 -5.83 -5.10 23.37
C ASP A 26 -6.41 -6.53 23.21
N PRO A 27 -7.73 -6.72 23.41
CA PRO A 27 -8.34 -8.04 23.31
C PRO A 27 -8.28 -8.61 21.89
N TYR A 28 -7.96 -7.76 20.90
CA TYR A 28 -7.80 -8.14 19.49
C TYR A 28 -6.33 -8.44 19.12
N ARG A 29 -5.40 -8.29 20.06
CA ARG A 29 -3.99 -8.61 19.81
C ARG A 29 -3.81 -10.11 19.75
N VAL A 30 -3.86 -10.64 18.52
CA VAL A 30 -3.59 -12.04 18.23
C VAL A 30 -2.12 -12.24 17.89
N ASN A 31 -1.60 -13.43 18.21
CA ASN A 31 -0.25 -13.80 17.79
C ASN A 31 -0.31 -14.40 16.37
N VAL A 32 0.25 -13.68 15.41
CA VAL A 32 0.29 -14.09 14.00
C VAL A 32 1.70 -14.49 13.54
N SER A 33 2.65 -14.65 14.47
CA SER A 33 4.06 -14.96 14.15
C SER A 33 4.25 -16.33 13.45
N GLY A 34 3.30 -17.25 13.61
CA GLY A 34 3.31 -18.54 12.94
C GLY A 34 2.72 -18.54 11.52
N ILE A 35 2.22 -17.39 11.04
CA ILE A 35 1.70 -17.27 9.69
C ILE A 35 2.84 -16.77 8.79
N GLU A 36 3.35 -17.69 7.97
CA GLU A 36 4.35 -17.37 6.96
C GLU A 36 3.67 -16.65 5.79
N LEU A 37 4.19 -15.47 5.45
CA LEU A 37 3.77 -14.65 4.32
C LEU A 37 4.99 -13.89 3.82
N ASP A 38 5.28 -14.00 2.53
CA ASP A 38 6.27 -13.18 1.83
C ASP A 38 5.51 -12.28 0.86
N LEU A 39 5.25 -11.05 1.29
CA LEU A 39 4.57 -10.06 0.47
C LEU A 39 5.60 -9.33 -0.39
N ARG A 40 5.33 -9.25 -1.68
CA ARG A 40 6.08 -8.43 -2.62
C ARG A 40 5.14 -7.46 -3.31
N ILE A 41 5.50 -6.19 -3.27
CA ILE A 41 4.79 -5.14 -3.98
C ILE A 41 5.40 -5.01 -5.37
N ARG A 42 4.56 -5.00 -6.39
CA ARG A 42 4.97 -4.62 -7.75
C ARG A 42 4.83 -3.11 -7.90
N ASP A 43 5.94 -2.43 -8.17
CA ASP A 43 5.97 -0.97 -8.34
C ASP A 43 5.80 -0.60 -9.82
N LEU A 44 4.54 -0.66 -10.30
CA LEU A 44 4.18 -0.28 -11.67
C LEU A 44 4.55 1.18 -11.97
N GLY A 45 4.42 2.07 -10.98
CA GLY A 45 4.86 3.45 -11.13
C GLY A 45 6.33 3.56 -11.49
N SER A 46 7.20 2.82 -10.78
CA SER A 46 8.63 2.79 -11.08
C SER A 46 8.93 2.18 -12.45
N GLU A 47 8.26 1.06 -12.79
CA GLU A 47 8.43 0.42 -14.10
C GLU A 47 8.09 1.37 -15.25
N VAL A 48 6.99 2.14 -15.13
CA VAL A 48 6.53 3.06 -16.17
C VAL A 48 7.40 4.31 -16.25
N PHE A 49 7.54 5.03 -15.13
CA PHE A 49 8.12 6.37 -15.14
C PHE A 49 9.66 6.41 -15.06
N SER A 50 10.31 5.26 -14.80
CA SER A 50 11.78 5.17 -14.90
C SER A 50 12.25 4.63 -16.25
N THR A 51 11.33 4.21 -17.12
CA THR A 51 11.68 3.70 -18.45
C THR A 51 11.93 4.85 -19.44
N PRO A 52 13.04 4.81 -20.21
CA PRO A 52 13.32 5.79 -21.24
C PRO A 52 12.20 5.88 -22.29
N PRO A 53 11.88 7.07 -22.83
CA PRO A 53 10.77 7.24 -23.78
C PRO A 53 10.83 6.33 -25.02
N ASN A 54 12.03 6.04 -25.51
CA ASN A 54 12.23 5.16 -26.68
C ASN A 54 11.97 3.67 -26.39
N GLU A 55 11.86 3.28 -25.11
CA GLU A 55 11.61 1.90 -24.67
C GLU A 55 10.16 1.68 -24.20
N LEU A 56 9.39 2.74 -24.04
CA LEU A 56 8.02 2.66 -23.52
C LEU A 56 7.08 1.81 -24.38
N ALA A 57 7.27 1.81 -25.71
CA ALA A 57 6.44 0.98 -26.58
C ALA A 57 6.69 -0.52 -26.35
N ALA A 58 7.94 -0.93 -26.14
CA ALA A 58 8.30 -2.31 -25.79
C ALA A 58 7.85 -2.67 -24.38
N LEU A 59 7.97 -1.72 -23.44
CA LEU A 59 7.44 -1.89 -22.08
C LEU A 59 5.92 -2.14 -22.11
N ALA A 60 5.16 -1.40 -22.92
CA ALA A 60 3.72 -1.57 -23.05
C ALA A 60 3.34 -3.03 -23.36
N ASP A 61 4.04 -3.67 -24.28
CA ASP A 61 3.81 -5.07 -24.64
C ASP A 61 4.21 -6.03 -23.50
N THR A 62 5.30 -5.72 -22.79
CA THR A 62 5.73 -6.49 -21.62
C THR A 62 4.69 -6.41 -20.50
N LEU A 63 4.18 -5.21 -20.20
CA LEU A 63 3.17 -5.00 -19.15
C LEU A 63 1.88 -5.79 -19.44
N LYS A 64 1.44 -5.88 -20.70
CA LYS A 64 0.28 -6.69 -21.09
C LYS A 64 0.45 -8.15 -20.70
N LEU A 65 1.65 -8.70 -20.92
CA LEU A 65 1.96 -10.09 -20.63
C LEU A 65 2.09 -10.34 -19.12
N GLU A 66 2.72 -9.41 -18.40
CA GLU A 66 3.08 -9.62 -17.00
C GLU A 66 1.99 -9.25 -16.01
N TYR A 67 1.20 -8.23 -16.32
CA TYR A 67 0.16 -7.72 -15.41
C TYR A 67 -1.24 -8.26 -15.77
N GLY A 68 -1.50 -8.61 -17.04
CA GLY A 68 -2.78 -9.16 -17.47
C GLY A 68 -3.96 -8.34 -16.96
N ARG A 69 -4.89 -9.00 -16.27
CA ARG A 69 -6.11 -8.37 -15.71
C ARG A 69 -5.83 -7.16 -14.80
N ALA A 70 -4.71 -7.14 -14.10
CA ALA A 70 -4.36 -5.97 -13.29
C ALA A 70 -4.10 -4.73 -14.16
N LEU A 71 -3.49 -4.91 -15.34
CA LEU A 71 -3.31 -3.83 -16.30
C LEU A 71 -4.65 -3.36 -16.89
N ASP A 72 -5.59 -4.28 -17.15
CA ASP A 72 -6.93 -3.94 -17.65
C ASP A 72 -7.67 -3.05 -16.63
N THR A 73 -7.63 -3.44 -15.37
CA THR A 73 -8.21 -2.67 -14.26
C THR A 73 -7.57 -1.30 -14.14
N TYR A 74 -6.23 -1.25 -14.13
CA TYR A 74 -5.48 0.01 -14.07
C TYR A 74 -5.80 0.93 -15.25
N SER A 75 -5.75 0.41 -16.47
CA SER A 75 -6.02 1.17 -17.71
C SER A 75 -7.41 1.77 -17.72
N THR A 76 -8.40 1.03 -17.22
CA THR A 76 -9.78 1.52 -17.06
C THR A 76 -9.83 2.70 -16.09
N VAL A 77 -9.18 2.56 -14.94
CA VAL A 77 -9.19 3.59 -13.88
C VAL A 77 -8.54 4.90 -14.34
N ILE A 78 -7.40 4.82 -15.05
CA ILE A 78 -6.71 6.02 -15.55
C ILE A 78 -7.21 6.53 -16.90
N GLY A 79 -8.22 5.86 -17.49
CA GLY A 79 -8.87 6.29 -18.73
C GLY A 79 -8.07 6.01 -20.01
N LEU A 80 -7.13 5.07 -19.99
CA LEU A 80 -6.37 4.65 -21.20
C LEU A 80 -7.16 3.70 -22.09
N GLY A 81 -8.27 3.13 -21.60
CA GLY A 81 -9.06 2.15 -22.35
C GLY A 81 -8.52 0.72 -22.26
N ASP A 82 -8.93 -0.13 -23.19
CA ASP A 82 -8.61 -1.56 -23.19
C ASP A 82 -7.18 -1.80 -23.72
N PRO A 83 -6.31 -2.48 -22.95
CA PRO A 83 -4.96 -2.84 -23.41
C PRO A 83 -4.90 -3.70 -24.68
N SER A 84 -5.99 -4.34 -25.07
CA SER A 84 -6.08 -5.09 -26.34
C SER A 84 -6.36 -4.20 -27.57
N ASP A 85 -6.75 -2.94 -27.39
CA ASP A 85 -6.96 -1.98 -28.49
C ASP A 85 -5.60 -1.59 -29.12
N GLU A 86 -5.53 -1.57 -30.45
CA GLU A 86 -4.31 -1.19 -31.18
C GLU A 86 -3.77 0.21 -30.81
N ARG A 87 -4.65 1.13 -30.38
CA ARG A 87 -4.28 2.48 -30.00
C ARG A 87 -3.75 2.58 -28.57
N TRP A 88 -3.91 1.52 -27.77
CA TRP A 88 -3.55 1.56 -26.36
C TRP A 88 -2.05 1.85 -26.13
N ASN A 89 -1.16 1.21 -26.91
CA ASN A 89 0.29 1.47 -26.78
C ASN A 89 0.62 2.94 -26.99
N SER A 90 -0.02 3.60 -27.96
CA SER A 90 0.19 5.05 -28.20
C SER A 90 -0.35 5.91 -27.07
N ALA A 91 -1.53 5.57 -26.54
CA ALA A 91 -2.11 6.26 -25.39
C ALA A 91 -1.25 6.08 -24.12
N PHE A 92 -0.72 4.86 -23.91
CA PHE A 92 0.19 4.56 -22.80
C PHE A 92 1.49 5.38 -22.88
N VAL A 93 2.11 5.45 -24.07
CA VAL A 93 3.33 6.26 -24.26
C VAL A 93 3.05 7.75 -23.97
N LEU A 94 1.91 8.27 -24.45
CA LEU A 94 1.51 9.65 -24.16
C LEU A 94 1.30 9.88 -22.66
N PHE A 95 0.66 8.94 -21.98
CA PHE A 95 0.47 8.99 -20.51
C PHE A 95 1.81 8.98 -19.76
N ALA A 96 2.71 8.08 -20.13
CA ALA A 96 4.00 7.92 -19.46
C ALA A 96 4.97 9.10 -19.72
N THR A 97 4.75 9.86 -20.80
CA THR A 97 5.56 11.03 -21.17
C THR A 97 4.90 12.37 -20.87
N ASP A 98 3.67 12.39 -20.34
CA ASP A 98 3.01 13.64 -19.94
C ASP A 98 3.77 14.29 -18.79
N LEU A 99 4.14 15.56 -18.96
CA LEU A 99 4.95 16.30 -17.98
C LEU A 99 4.30 16.36 -16.60
N ARG A 100 2.97 16.42 -16.54
CA ARG A 100 2.24 16.45 -15.25
C ARG A 100 2.37 15.12 -14.52
N ASN A 101 2.35 14.01 -15.24
CA ASN A 101 2.52 12.68 -14.67
C ASN A 101 3.97 12.46 -14.21
N LEU A 102 4.94 12.97 -14.96
CA LEU A 102 6.35 12.96 -14.57
C LEU A 102 6.60 13.80 -13.30
N ASP A 103 6.05 15.03 -13.23
CA ASP A 103 6.16 15.87 -12.04
C ASP A 103 5.49 15.24 -10.81
N LEU A 104 4.36 14.57 -11.02
CA LEU A 104 3.68 13.82 -9.97
C LEU A 104 4.53 12.66 -9.50
N TRP A 105 5.10 11.88 -10.41
CA TRP A 105 6.02 10.78 -10.09
C TRP A 105 7.22 11.25 -9.31
N ASP A 106 7.88 12.32 -9.73
CA ASP A 106 9.01 12.92 -9.01
C ASP A 106 8.62 13.34 -7.58
N THR A 107 7.39 13.80 -7.39
CA THR A 107 6.87 14.14 -6.06
C THR A 107 6.65 12.88 -5.22
N VAL A 108 6.06 11.84 -5.80
CA VAL A 108 5.86 10.54 -5.14
C VAL A 108 7.20 9.96 -4.69
N LYS A 109 8.21 9.94 -5.56
CA LYS A 109 9.54 9.39 -5.23
C LYS A 109 10.28 10.16 -4.12
N LYS A 110 10.01 11.44 -3.94
CA LYS A 110 10.56 12.22 -2.81
C LYS A 110 9.96 11.80 -1.47
N VAL A 111 8.68 11.40 -1.45
CA VAL A 111 7.95 11.02 -0.24
C VAL A 111 8.07 9.51 0.01
N TRP A 112 8.04 8.73 -1.05
CA TRP A 112 8.06 7.26 -1.06
C TRP A 112 9.18 6.79 -2.00
N PRO A 113 10.44 6.80 -1.54
CA PRO A 113 11.59 6.41 -2.38
C PRO A 113 11.57 4.93 -2.77
N ASP A 114 10.97 4.09 -1.95
CA ASP A 114 10.82 2.64 -2.15
C ASP A 114 9.54 2.11 -1.52
N THR A 115 9.25 0.82 -1.73
CA THR A 115 8.06 0.13 -1.19
C THR A 115 8.33 -0.66 0.08
N GLU A 116 9.56 -0.72 0.59
CA GLU A 116 9.96 -1.62 1.69
C GLU A 116 9.14 -1.40 2.98
N ARG A 117 8.87 -0.14 3.31
CA ARG A 117 8.08 0.18 4.49
C ARG A 117 6.63 -0.29 4.31
N LEU A 118 6.04 -0.04 3.14
CA LEU A 118 4.68 -0.44 2.81
C LEU A 118 4.55 -1.97 2.78
N GLU A 119 5.54 -2.68 2.23
CA GLU A 119 5.59 -4.15 2.25
C GLU A 119 5.51 -4.69 3.69
N LYS A 120 6.34 -4.19 4.59
CA LYS A 120 6.38 -4.62 5.99
C LYS A 120 5.05 -4.35 6.72
N GLU A 121 4.46 -3.17 6.50
CA GLU A 121 3.18 -2.79 7.11
C GLU A 121 2.03 -3.65 6.58
N LEU A 122 1.94 -3.85 5.26
CA LEU A 122 0.92 -4.69 4.63
C LEU A 122 1.12 -6.18 4.93
N GLU A 123 2.35 -6.67 4.96
CA GLU A 123 2.63 -8.04 5.36
C GLU A 123 2.12 -8.33 6.78
N SER A 124 2.37 -7.41 7.71
CA SER A 124 1.83 -7.51 9.06
C SER A 124 0.29 -7.51 9.06
N ALA A 125 -0.34 -6.62 8.29
CA ALA A 125 -1.80 -6.56 8.17
C ALA A 125 -2.37 -7.83 7.55
N PHE A 126 -1.75 -8.37 6.49
CA PHE A 126 -2.22 -9.60 5.83
C PHE A 126 -2.00 -10.87 6.66
N ARG A 127 -1.01 -10.90 7.56
CA ARG A 127 -0.93 -11.98 8.57
C ARG A 127 -2.15 -12.00 9.48
N HIS A 128 -2.62 -10.82 9.94
CA HIS A 128 -3.86 -10.72 10.70
C HIS A 128 -5.07 -11.09 9.85
N TYR A 129 -5.11 -10.63 8.59
CA TYR A 129 -6.16 -11.01 7.65
C TYR A 129 -6.24 -12.53 7.47
N LYS A 130 -5.11 -13.22 7.27
CA LYS A 130 -5.06 -14.68 7.17
C LYS A 130 -5.43 -15.39 8.46
N HIS A 131 -5.16 -14.78 9.61
CA HIS A 131 -5.60 -15.34 10.89
C HIS A 131 -7.13 -15.38 11.01
N TYR A 132 -7.80 -14.30 10.61
CA TYR A 132 -9.26 -14.20 10.69
C TYR A 132 -9.98 -14.83 9.49
N PHE A 133 -9.31 -14.90 8.34
CA PHE A 133 -9.87 -15.41 7.08
C PHE A 133 -8.91 -16.41 6.42
N PRO A 134 -8.70 -17.59 7.02
CA PRO A 134 -7.67 -18.54 6.58
C PRO A 134 -7.85 -19.01 5.13
N ASP A 135 -9.09 -19.12 4.66
CA ASP A 135 -9.42 -19.59 3.31
C ASP A 135 -9.36 -18.49 2.25
N ARG A 136 -9.20 -17.22 2.65
CA ARG A 136 -9.13 -16.12 1.69
C ARG A 136 -7.72 -15.96 1.13
N VAL A 137 -7.64 -15.60 -0.13
CA VAL A 137 -6.38 -15.29 -0.82
C VAL A 137 -5.87 -13.93 -0.36
N VAL A 138 -4.56 -13.83 -0.12
CA VAL A 138 -3.90 -12.52 0.04
C VAL A 138 -3.80 -11.88 -1.35
N PRO A 139 -4.29 -10.65 -1.53
CA PRO A 139 -4.25 -10.01 -2.84
C PRO A 139 -2.81 -9.69 -3.28
N GLN A 140 -2.58 -9.70 -4.58
CA GLN A 140 -1.40 -9.08 -5.17
C GLN A 140 -1.44 -7.58 -4.91
N VAL A 141 -0.33 -7.01 -4.46
CA VAL A 141 -0.24 -5.56 -4.22
C VAL A 141 0.57 -4.91 -5.33
N ILE A 142 0.03 -3.83 -5.88
CA ILE A 142 0.67 -3.04 -6.94
C ILE A 142 0.60 -1.57 -6.56
N THR A 143 1.73 -0.86 -6.61
CA THR A 143 1.75 0.61 -6.51
C THR A 143 1.65 1.23 -7.90
N CYS A 144 0.85 2.29 -8.03
CA CYS A 144 0.64 2.93 -9.33
C CYS A 144 0.28 4.42 -9.19
N ILE A 145 0.39 5.16 -10.29
CA ILE A 145 -0.10 6.54 -10.39
C ILE A 145 -1.49 6.52 -11.01
N SER A 146 -2.52 6.85 -10.23
CA SER A 146 -3.92 6.85 -10.67
C SER A 146 -4.41 8.22 -11.16
N VAL A 147 -3.54 9.22 -11.24
CA VAL A 147 -3.86 10.61 -11.65
C VAL A 147 -5.00 11.21 -10.79
N PHE A 148 -5.01 10.91 -9.49
CA PHE A 148 -6.02 11.32 -8.50
C PHE A 148 -7.44 10.76 -8.73
N ASN A 149 -7.62 9.81 -9.64
CA ASN A 149 -8.93 9.20 -9.89
C ASN A 149 -9.38 8.31 -8.73
N ASN A 150 -8.47 7.48 -8.23
CA ASN A 150 -8.72 6.58 -7.10
C ASN A 150 -7.48 6.48 -6.20
N SER A 151 -7.68 6.47 -4.89
CA SER A 151 -6.58 6.25 -3.93
C SER A 151 -6.29 4.77 -3.72
N ILE A 152 -7.31 3.92 -3.83
CA ILE A 152 -7.21 2.48 -3.64
C ILE A 152 -8.15 1.80 -4.63
N ILE A 153 -7.65 0.77 -5.30
CA ILE A 153 -8.44 -0.08 -6.20
C ILE A 153 -8.36 -1.50 -5.64
N VAL A 154 -9.51 -2.12 -5.43
CA VAL A 154 -9.62 -3.49 -4.90
C VAL A 154 -10.43 -4.34 -5.86
N ASP A 155 -9.90 -5.50 -6.18
CA ASP A 155 -10.60 -6.60 -6.86
C ASP A 155 -10.34 -7.90 -6.08
N ASP A 156 -10.96 -9.02 -6.43
CA ASP A 156 -10.92 -10.29 -5.68
C ASP A 156 -9.54 -10.75 -5.22
N SER A 157 -8.52 -10.48 -6.02
CA SER A 157 -7.13 -10.87 -5.75
C SER A 157 -6.12 -9.74 -6.00
N LEU A 158 -6.58 -8.50 -6.07
CA LEU A 158 -5.77 -7.34 -6.42
C LEU A 158 -6.01 -6.19 -5.44
N LEU A 159 -4.94 -5.57 -5.00
CA LEU A 159 -4.93 -4.30 -4.28
C LEU A 159 -3.96 -3.35 -4.97
N MET A 160 -4.47 -2.26 -5.55
CA MET A 160 -3.61 -1.20 -6.09
C MET A 160 -3.68 0.04 -5.19
N VAL A 161 -2.54 0.65 -4.91
CA VAL A 161 -2.37 1.82 -4.03
C VAL A 161 -1.46 2.84 -4.68
#